data_9356ce8d95b393bc88a9a41b5979584e
#
_entry.id   9356ce8d95b393bc88a9a41b5979584e
#
_cell.length_a   1.000
_cell.length_b   1.000
_cell.length_c   1.000
_cell.angle_alpha   90.00
_cell.angle_beta   90.00
_cell.angle_gamma   90.00
#
_symmetry.space_group_name_H-M   'P 1'
#
loop_
_entity.id
_entity.type
_entity.pdbx_description
1 polymer ?
#
loop_
_entity_poly.entity_id
_entity_poly.type
_entity_poly.pdbx_seq_one_letter_code
_entity_poly.pdbx_strand_id
1 'polypeptide(L)'
;DLQLSAPLTLSGEGLWVCLVSSGQCSASVPAAGPLPLGAALILPPQSVPAGHLILSRAPLALVPESICHLLCVQLTGQAASQFLAGLHELPFLAKGGSCPAAAELMDRLAEEKTAHSRARSQLAYALLCELSDADSAASALPPLVQAAIEDIRANYAGLYGVEELSERLGVSKSHLVRTFTAAIGVPPGKYLTTVRVEAAQRLLLHREYTLDVVASLCGFSG
;
A
#
# COMPACT_ATOMS: atom_id res chain seq x y z
N ASP A 1 14.08 2.44 -16.93
CA ASP A 1 15.18 2.84 -16.07
C ASP A 1 15.17 4.36 -15.97
N LEU A 2 15.11 4.87 -14.74
CA LEU A 2 15.00 6.29 -14.46
C LEU A 2 16.04 6.71 -13.45
N GLN A 3 16.87 7.70 -13.80
CA GLN A 3 17.68 8.41 -12.83
C GLN A 3 16.84 9.50 -12.19
N LEU A 4 16.51 9.34 -10.92
CA LEU A 4 15.71 10.28 -10.17
C LEU A 4 16.59 11.33 -9.50
N SER A 5 16.52 12.55 -10.00
CA SER A 5 17.23 13.73 -9.46
C SER A 5 16.27 14.83 -9.00
N ALA A 6 14.97 14.69 -9.32
CA ALA A 6 13.89 15.59 -8.94
C ALA A 6 12.64 14.77 -8.58
N PRO A 7 11.67 15.35 -7.86
CA PRO A 7 10.41 14.66 -7.55
C PRO A 7 9.70 14.15 -8.80
N LEU A 8 9.21 12.92 -8.75
CA LEU A 8 8.49 12.25 -9.83
C LEU A 8 7.15 11.76 -9.31
N THR A 9 6.08 11.97 -10.07
CA THR A 9 4.77 11.36 -9.77
C THR A 9 4.44 10.36 -10.86
N LEU A 10 4.27 9.10 -10.46
CA LEU A 10 3.75 8.04 -11.30
C LEU A 10 2.23 8.00 -11.16
N SER A 11 1.52 8.03 -12.28
CA SER A 11 0.05 8.01 -12.34
C SER A 11 -0.43 7.04 -13.41
N GLY A 12 -1.68 6.58 -13.30
CA GLY A 12 -2.29 5.64 -14.24
C GLY A 12 -2.94 4.47 -13.52
N GLU A 13 -3.76 3.71 -14.25
CA GLU A 13 -4.44 2.53 -13.73
C GLU A 13 -3.53 1.31 -13.75
N GLY A 14 -3.64 0.46 -12.73
CA GLY A 14 -2.90 -0.80 -12.63
C GLY A 14 -1.94 -0.84 -11.44
N LEU A 15 -1.01 -1.78 -11.48
CA LEU A 15 0.02 -1.98 -10.48
C LEU A 15 1.33 -1.33 -10.93
N TRP A 16 1.81 -0.39 -10.16
CA TRP A 16 3.18 0.10 -10.26
C TRP A 16 4.12 -0.77 -9.43
N VAL A 17 5.16 -1.26 -10.06
CA VAL A 17 6.28 -1.98 -9.41
C VAL A 17 7.53 -1.17 -9.68
N CYS A 18 8.16 -0.65 -8.62
CA CYS A 18 9.37 0.14 -8.72
C CYS A 18 10.48 -0.51 -7.88
N LEU A 19 11.61 -0.79 -8.49
CA LEU A 19 12.82 -1.24 -7.82
C LEU A 19 13.77 -0.06 -7.65
N VAL A 20 14.22 0.20 -6.43
CA VAL A 20 15.31 1.13 -6.16
C VAL A 20 16.63 0.38 -6.39
N SER A 21 17.25 0.56 -7.54
CA SER A 21 18.48 -0.14 -7.89
C SER A 21 19.74 0.48 -7.23
N SER A 22 19.72 1.79 -7.01
CA SER A 22 20.77 2.47 -6.23
C SER A 22 20.28 3.77 -5.60
N GLY A 23 20.93 4.22 -4.53
CA GLY A 23 20.55 5.43 -3.80
C GLY A 23 19.37 5.22 -2.85
N GLN A 24 18.64 6.28 -2.58
CA GLN A 24 17.51 6.28 -1.64
C GLN A 24 16.46 7.30 -2.06
N CYS A 25 15.20 6.93 -1.99
CA CYS A 25 14.09 7.82 -2.26
C CYS A 25 13.02 7.71 -1.18
N SER A 26 12.22 8.75 -1.03
CA SER A 26 11.01 8.74 -0.22
C SER A 26 9.81 8.47 -1.12
N ALA A 27 8.97 7.51 -0.74
CA ALA A 27 7.76 7.16 -1.44
C ALA A 27 6.52 7.57 -0.64
N SER A 28 5.56 8.20 -1.29
CA SER A 28 4.30 8.61 -0.68
C SER A 28 3.16 8.63 -1.70
N VAL A 29 1.93 8.61 -1.20
CA VAL A 29 0.76 8.85 -2.05
C VAL A 29 0.50 10.35 -2.08
N PRO A 30 0.49 11.00 -3.27
CA PRO A 30 0.26 12.43 -3.37
C PRO A 30 -1.12 12.83 -2.83
N ALA A 31 -1.15 13.92 -2.07
CA ALA A 31 -2.38 14.42 -1.43
C ALA A 31 -3.39 15.06 -2.41
N ALA A 32 -3.03 15.24 -3.67
CA ALA A 32 -3.81 15.99 -4.66
C ALA A 32 -4.49 15.06 -5.67
N GLY A 33 -5.79 14.90 -5.52
CA GLY A 33 -6.69 14.23 -6.46
C GLY A 33 -7.76 13.41 -5.76
N PRO A 34 -8.86 13.05 -6.44
CA PRO A 34 -9.77 12.06 -5.88
C PRO A 34 -9.01 10.75 -5.76
N LEU A 35 -8.71 10.37 -4.52
CA LEU A 35 -8.12 9.07 -4.21
C LEU A 35 -9.05 7.99 -4.77
N PRO A 36 -8.53 6.99 -5.50
CA PRO A 36 -9.37 5.87 -5.90
C PRO A 36 -9.99 5.24 -4.65
N LEU A 37 -11.23 4.77 -4.78
CA LEU A 37 -11.95 4.10 -3.69
C LEU A 37 -11.06 3.03 -3.06
N GLY A 38 -10.81 3.14 -1.77
CA GLY A 38 -9.92 2.24 -1.03
C GLY A 38 -8.46 2.68 -0.92
N ALA A 39 -8.08 3.88 -1.39
CA ALA A 39 -6.71 4.41 -1.32
C ALA A 39 -6.50 5.48 -0.23
N ALA A 40 -7.30 5.45 0.82
CA ALA A 40 -7.34 6.54 1.81
C ALA A 40 -6.27 6.48 2.91
N LEU A 41 -5.32 5.57 2.86
CA LEU A 41 -4.18 5.63 3.76
C LEU A 41 -3.13 6.57 3.16
N ILE A 42 -3.19 7.85 3.56
CA ILE A 42 -2.04 8.74 3.39
C ILE A 42 -0.98 8.27 4.38
N LEU A 43 -0.17 7.31 3.95
CA LEU A 43 1.00 6.92 4.72
C LEU A 43 1.98 8.10 4.72
N PRO A 44 2.65 8.35 5.86
CA PRO A 44 3.76 9.29 5.84
C PRO A 44 4.78 8.85 4.79
N PRO A 45 5.51 9.77 4.19
CA PRO A 45 6.58 9.43 3.26
C PRO A 45 7.48 8.37 3.87
N GLN A 46 7.65 7.26 3.18
CA GLN A 46 8.53 6.17 3.61
C GLN A 46 9.83 6.24 2.84
N SER A 47 10.92 6.26 3.57
CA SER A 47 12.26 6.19 2.98
C SER A 47 12.55 4.77 2.50
N VAL A 48 12.91 4.63 1.23
CA VAL A 48 13.13 3.36 0.56
C VAL A 48 14.57 3.31 0.05
N PRO A 49 15.41 2.49 0.67
CA PRO A 49 16.81 2.34 0.25
C PRO A 49 16.94 1.42 -0.97
N ALA A 50 18.14 1.39 -1.53
CA ALA A 50 18.47 0.46 -2.61
C ALA A 50 18.18 -1.00 -2.27
N GLY A 51 17.78 -1.77 -3.27
CA GLY A 51 17.40 -3.18 -3.16
C GLY A 51 15.94 -3.41 -2.73
N HIS A 52 15.16 -2.36 -2.51
CA HIS A 52 13.75 -2.48 -2.11
C HIS A 52 12.79 -2.26 -3.28
N LEU A 53 11.68 -2.99 -3.23
CA LEU A 53 10.57 -2.87 -4.16
C LEU A 53 9.46 -2.01 -3.56
N ILE A 54 8.89 -1.13 -4.37
CA ILE A 54 7.71 -0.34 -4.06
C ILE A 54 6.59 -0.86 -4.95
N LEU A 55 5.47 -1.24 -4.34
CA LEU A 55 4.24 -1.65 -5.01
C LEU A 55 3.15 -0.62 -4.76
N SER A 56 2.51 -0.12 -5.80
CA SER A 56 1.43 0.84 -5.65
C SER A 56 0.32 0.61 -6.67
N ARG A 57 -0.91 0.65 -6.20
CA ARG A 57 -2.13 0.72 -7.02
C ARG A 57 -2.68 2.15 -7.17
N ALA A 58 -2.12 3.08 -6.42
CA ALA A 58 -2.49 4.49 -6.43
C ALA A 58 -1.38 5.32 -7.09
N PRO A 59 -1.66 6.57 -7.46
CA PRO A 59 -0.61 7.51 -7.82
C PRO A 59 0.49 7.51 -6.77
N LEU A 60 1.74 7.46 -7.20
CA LEU A 60 2.92 7.34 -6.33
C LEU A 60 3.82 8.54 -6.53
N ALA A 61 4.07 9.30 -5.48
CA ALA A 61 5.06 10.36 -5.48
C ALA A 61 6.39 9.83 -4.94
N LEU A 62 7.43 9.94 -5.73
CA LEU A 62 8.80 9.57 -5.42
C LEU A 62 9.65 10.83 -5.31
N VAL A 63 10.27 11.04 -4.16
CA VAL A 63 11.15 12.18 -3.91
C VAL A 63 12.55 11.64 -3.61
N PRO A 64 13.56 12.01 -4.40
CA PRO A 64 14.91 11.54 -4.16
C PRO A 64 15.47 12.15 -2.86
N GLU A 65 16.00 11.31 -1.99
CA GLU A 65 16.79 11.72 -0.82
C GLU A 65 18.29 11.77 -1.17
N SER A 66 18.68 11.00 -2.17
CA SER A 66 19.97 11.04 -2.85
C SER A 66 19.75 10.76 -4.34
N ILE A 67 20.77 10.98 -5.19
CA ILE A 67 20.68 10.54 -6.59
C ILE A 67 20.41 9.04 -6.57
N CYS A 68 19.24 8.64 -7.06
CA CYS A 68 18.85 7.23 -7.08
C CYS A 68 18.46 6.78 -8.48
N HIS A 69 18.67 5.50 -8.75
CA HIS A 69 18.22 4.85 -9.95
C HIS A 69 17.02 3.96 -9.63
N LEU A 70 16.00 4.09 -10.44
CA LEU A 70 14.74 3.36 -10.31
C LEU A 70 14.43 2.62 -11.59
N LEU A 71 14.01 1.38 -11.45
CA LEU A 71 13.39 0.61 -12.51
C LEU A 71 11.90 0.53 -12.21
N CYS A 72 11.07 1.19 -13.01
CA CYS A 72 9.62 1.24 -12.81
C CYS A 72 8.89 0.51 -13.93
N VAL A 73 7.97 -0.37 -13.56
CA VAL A 73 7.10 -1.11 -14.48
C VAL A 73 5.66 -0.89 -14.07
N GLN A 74 4.80 -0.61 -15.04
CA GLN A 74 3.35 -0.56 -14.85
C GLN A 74 2.74 -1.83 -15.43
N LEU A 75 2.08 -2.60 -14.58
CA LEU A 75 1.36 -3.80 -14.95
C LEU A 75 -0.14 -3.50 -15.01
N THR A 76 -0.77 -3.83 -16.13
CA THR A 76 -2.19 -3.62 -16.37
C THR A 76 -2.86 -4.93 -16.79
N GLY A 77 -4.19 -4.96 -16.80
CA GLY A 77 -4.98 -6.11 -17.21
C GLY A 77 -5.48 -6.95 -16.04
N GLN A 78 -6.22 -8.01 -16.37
CA GLN A 78 -6.98 -8.79 -15.40
C GLN A 78 -6.11 -9.45 -14.33
N ALA A 79 -4.95 -9.99 -14.69
CA ALA A 79 -4.04 -10.62 -13.74
C ALA A 79 -3.50 -9.61 -12.72
N ALA A 80 -3.11 -8.40 -13.17
CA ALA A 80 -2.69 -7.32 -12.27
C ALA A 80 -3.85 -6.86 -11.37
N SER A 81 -5.07 -6.78 -11.90
CA SER A 81 -6.25 -6.41 -11.11
C SER A 81 -6.60 -7.46 -10.05
N GLN A 82 -6.47 -8.75 -10.36
CA GLN A 82 -6.67 -9.83 -9.39
C GLN A 82 -5.58 -9.82 -8.31
N PHE A 83 -4.32 -9.61 -8.69
CA PHE A 83 -3.23 -9.44 -7.73
C PHE A 83 -3.49 -8.25 -6.79
N LEU A 84 -3.90 -7.10 -7.36
CA LEU A 84 -4.26 -5.91 -6.58
C LEU A 84 -5.43 -6.14 -5.62
N ALA A 85 -6.40 -6.97 -5.99
CA ALA A 85 -7.52 -7.33 -5.12
C ALA A 85 -7.07 -8.15 -3.91
N GLY A 86 -5.97 -8.91 -4.03
CA GLY A 86 -5.33 -9.63 -2.94
C GLY A 86 -4.44 -8.77 -2.04
N LEU A 87 -3.99 -7.61 -2.51
CA LEU A 87 -3.25 -6.64 -1.71
C LEU A 87 -4.21 -5.84 -0.82
N HIS A 88 -4.53 -6.38 0.34
CA HIS A 88 -5.63 -5.88 1.17
C HIS A 88 -5.36 -4.54 1.86
N GLU A 89 -4.13 -4.03 1.96
CA GLU A 89 -3.87 -3.16 3.09
C GLU A 89 -3.28 -1.78 2.81
N LEU A 90 -2.54 -1.58 1.75
CA LEU A 90 -1.83 -0.32 1.56
C LEU A 90 -1.96 0.21 0.14
N PRO A 91 -2.05 1.56 -0.04
CA PRO A 91 -1.97 2.16 -1.38
C PRO A 91 -0.60 1.88 -2.04
N PHE A 92 0.45 1.70 -1.25
CA PHE A 92 1.74 1.18 -1.67
C PHE A 92 2.40 0.39 -0.53
N LEU A 93 3.32 -0.47 -0.88
CA LEU A 93 4.11 -1.28 0.04
C LEU A 93 5.58 -1.18 -0.38
N ALA A 94 6.44 -0.79 0.55
CA ALA A 94 7.87 -0.93 0.39
C ALA A 94 8.28 -2.29 0.98
N LYS A 95 8.63 -3.25 0.12
CA LYS A 95 9.13 -4.55 0.57
C LYS A 95 10.61 -4.44 0.86
N GLY A 96 10.98 -4.64 2.12
CA GLY A 96 12.36 -4.77 2.55
C GLY A 96 12.91 -6.16 2.27
N GLY A 97 14.14 -6.20 1.84
CA GLY A 97 14.84 -7.45 1.59
C GLY A 97 15.03 -7.74 0.10
N SER A 98 16.07 -8.51 -0.16
CA SER A 98 16.42 -8.93 -1.51
C SER A 98 15.34 -9.84 -2.07
N CYS A 99 14.67 -9.39 -3.11
CA CYS A 99 13.87 -10.23 -3.99
C CYS A 99 14.61 -10.33 -5.35
N PRO A 100 15.71 -11.08 -5.43
CA PRO A 100 16.56 -11.09 -6.61
C PRO A 100 15.84 -11.59 -7.86
N ALA A 101 14.92 -12.55 -7.71
CA ALA A 101 14.11 -13.05 -8.81
C ALA A 101 13.20 -11.98 -9.41
N ALA A 102 12.55 -11.17 -8.56
CA ALA A 102 11.73 -10.05 -9.03
C ALA A 102 12.59 -8.96 -9.70
N ALA A 103 13.78 -8.66 -9.15
CA ALA A 103 14.71 -7.70 -9.75
C ALA A 103 15.17 -8.17 -11.15
N GLU A 104 15.57 -9.44 -11.31
CA GLU A 104 15.96 -10.02 -12.60
C GLU A 104 14.82 -9.97 -13.62
N LEU A 105 13.59 -10.27 -13.20
CA LEU A 105 12.42 -10.19 -14.08
C LEU A 105 12.12 -8.76 -14.51
N MET A 106 12.33 -7.78 -13.63
CA MET A 106 12.15 -6.37 -13.96
C MET A 106 13.22 -5.89 -14.94
N ASP A 107 14.48 -6.30 -14.79
CA ASP A 107 15.56 -5.99 -15.74
C ASP A 107 15.24 -6.56 -17.13
N ARG A 108 14.81 -7.82 -17.19
CA ARG A 108 14.40 -8.45 -18.45
C ARG A 108 13.17 -7.78 -19.08
N LEU A 109 12.22 -7.31 -18.27
CA LEU A 109 11.08 -6.52 -18.75
C LEU A 109 11.50 -5.16 -19.33
N ALA A 110 12.55 -4.55 -18.77
CA ALA A 110 13.12 -3.30 -19.28
C ALA A 110 13.88 -3.49 -20.60
N GLU A 111 14.54 -4.63 -20.79
CA GLU A 111 15.25 -4.98 -22.03
C GLU A 111 14.29 -5.30 -23.18
N GLU A 112 13.10 -5.88 -22.89
CA GLU A 112 12.10 -6.25 -23.89
C GLU A 112 11.40 -5.00 -24.43
N LYS A 113 11.85 -4.53 -25.59
CA LYS A 113 11.37 -3.28 -26.23
C LYS A 113 10.05 -3.45 -26.98
N THR A 114 9.65 -4.69 -27.29
CA THR A 114 8.45 -4.97 -28.06
C THR A 114 7.22 -4.85 -27.19
N ALA A 115 6.48 -3.75 -27.29
CA ALA A 115 5.21 -3.59 -26.60
C ALA A 115 4.24 -4.71 -27.05
N HIS A 116 3.52 -5.30 -26.07
CA HIS A 116 2.53 -6.37 -26.28
C HIS A 116 3.09 -7.68 -26.83
N SER A 117 4.39 -7.95 -26.67
CA SER A 117 4.93 -9.25 -27.02
C SER A 117 4.46 -10.35 -26.04
N ARG A 118 4.37 -11.59 -26.53
CA ARG A 118 4.08 -12.75 -25.67
C ARG A 118 5.14 -12.90 -24.57
N ALA A 119 6.40 -12.63 -24.90
CA ALA A 119 7.51 -12.69 -23.95
C ALA A 119 7.32 -11.70 -22.81
N ARG A 120 6.93 -10.45 -23.12
CA ARG A 120 6.64 -9.42 -22.12
C ARG A 120 5.48 -9.79 -21.20
N SER A 121 4.41 -10.38 -21.74
CA SER A 121 3.28 -10.87 -20.95
C SER A 121 3.68 -12.02 -20.03
N GLN A 122 4.52 -12.93 -20.49
CA GLN A 122 5.04 -14.04 -19.67
C GLN A 122 5.93 -13.53 -18.53
N LEU A 123 6.82 -12.57 -18.80
CA LEU A 123 7.67 -11.93 -17.78
C LEU A 123 6.82 -11.17 -16.75
N ALA A 124 5.81 -10.42 -17.22
CA ALA A 124 4.91 -9.70 -16.33
C ALA A 124 4.12 -10.63 -15.40
N TYR A 125 3.63 -11.76 -15.93
CA TYR A 125 2.94 -12.76 -15.12
C TYR A 125 3.89 -13.46 -14.13
N ALA A 126 5.09 -13.81 -14.56
CA ALA A 126 6.11 -14.36 -13.67
C ALA A 126 6.46 -13.39 -12.54
N LEU A 127 6.58 -12.10 -12.84
CA LEU A 127 6.79 -11.07 -11.81
C LEU A 127 5.64 -11.02 -10.80
N LEU A 128 4.38 -11.11 -11.24
CA LEU A 128 3.24 -11.17 -10.32
C LEU A 128 3.28 -12.42 -9.42
N CYS A 129 3.69 -13.57 -9.95
CA CYS A 129 3.86 -14.79 -9.17
C CYS A 129 4.95 -14.61 -8.09
N GLU A 130 6.12 -14.10 -8.46
CA GLU A 130 7.22 -13.84 -7.52
C GLU A 130 6.81 -12.84 -6.43
N LEU A 131 6.04 -11.80 -6.78
CA LEU A 131 5.53 -10.84 -5.82
C LEU A 131 4.50 -11.46 -4.87
N SER A 132 3.70 -12.42 -5.34
CA SER A 132 2.74 -13.15 -4.51
C SER A 132 3.44 -14.08 -3.51
N ASP A 133 4.46 -14.81 -3.97
CA ASP A 133 5.23 -15.72 -3.12
C ASP A 133 6.08 -14.96 -2.08
N ALA A 134 6.64 -13.82 -2.48
CA ALA A 134 7.37 -12.94 -1.57
C ALA A 134 6.45 -12.33 -0.50
N ASP A 135 5.15 -12.14 -0.79
CA ASP A 135 4.18 -11.68 0.20
C ASP A 135 3.94 -12.74 1.30
N SER A 136 3.94 -14.01 0.90
CA SER A 136 3.81 -15.13 1.84
C SER A 136 5.00 -15.28 2.79
N ALA A 137 6.22 -14.91 2.33
CA ALA A 137 7.45 -15.14 3.08
C ALA A 137 7.99 -13.93 3.86
N ALA A 138 7.73 -12.71 3.40
CA ALA A 138 8.39 -11.50 3.90
C ALA A 138 7.47 -10.50 4.64
N SER A 139 6.17 -10.69 4.62
CA SER A 139 5.18 -9.78 5.20
C SER A 139 4.31 -10.43 6.26
N ALA A 140 4.87 -11.28 7.11
CA ALA A 140 4.18 -11.60 8.35
C ALA A 140 4.29 -10.37 9.25
N LEU A 141 3.31 -9.46 9.15
CA LEU A 141 3.07 -8.48 10.21
C LEU A 141 3.11 -9.21 11.56
N PRO A 142 3.65 -8.60 12.61
CA PRO A 142 3.56 -9.20 13.93
C PRO A 142 2.13 -9.68 14.17
N PRO A 143 1.89 -10.89 14.69
CA PRO A 143 0.54 -11.44 14.85
C PRO A 143 -0.43 -10.49 15.58
N LEU A 144 0.09 -9.72 16.53
CA LEU A 144 -0.66 -8.67 17.23
C LEU A 144 -1.14 -7.57 16.26
N VAL A 145 -0.30 -7.15 15.32
CA VAL A 145 -0.63 -6.09 14.36
C VAL A 145 -1.64 -6.59 13.35
N GLN A 146 -1.47 -7.81 12.87
CA GLN A 146 -2.42 -8.44 11.97
C GLN A 146 -3.80 -8.58 12.63
N ALA A 147 -3.87 -9.12 13.85
CA ALA A 147 -5.11 -9.23 14.61
C ALA A 147 -5.76 -7.85 14.86
N ALA A 148 -4.95 -6.82 15.13
CA ALA A 148 -5.46 -5.46 15.32
C ALA A 148 -6.08 -4.90 14.03
N ILE A 149 -5.46 -5.12 12.88
CA ILE A 149 -5.97 -4.69 11.58
C ILE A 149 -7.28 -5.41 11.25
N GLU A 150 -7.33 -6.72 11.44
CA GLU A 150 -8.53 -7.53 11.20
C GLU A 150 -9.69 -7.07 12.08
N ASP A 151 -9.44 -6.84 13.38
CA ASP A 151 -10.47 -6.36 14.32
C ASP A 151 -10.95 -4.94 13.99
N ILE A 152 -10.06 -4.02 13.68
CA ILE A 152 -10.42 -2.68 13.23
C ILE A 152 -11.32 -2.75 11.99
N ARG A 153 -10.95 -3.53 10.99
CA ARG A 153 -11.72 -3.63 9.74
C ARG A 153 -13.09 -4.28 9.91
N ALA A 154 -13.16 -5.30 10.77
CA ALA A 154 -14.43 -5.97 11.06
C ALA A 154 -15.37 -5.10 11.90
N ASN A 155 -14.83 -4.27 12.79
CA ASN A 155 -15.61 -3.63 13.85
C ASN A 155 -15.47 -2.09 13.91
N TYR A 156 -14.92 -1.43 12.88
CA TYR A 156 -14.60 0.01 12.87
C TYR A 156 -15.77 0.90 13.31
N ALA A 157 -16.99 0.55 12.97
CA ALA A 157 -18.17 1.33 13.30
C ALA A 157 -18.52 1.30 14.79
N GLY A 158 -18.31 0.16 15.44
CA GLY A 158 -18.63 -0.06 16.86
C GLY A 158 -17.46 0.14 17.81
N LEU A 159 -16.24 0.30 17.32
CA LEU A 159 -15.05 0.39 18.15
C LEU A 159 -14.90 1.80 18.76
N TYR A 160 -14.90 1.92 20.08
CA TYR A 160 -14.77 3.22 20.75
C TYR A 160 -13.36 3.79 20.80
N GLY A 161 -12.35 3.03 20.38
CA GLY A 161 -10.99 3.52 20.27
C GLY A 161 -9.91 2.49 20.56
N VAL A 162 -8.69 2.97 20.80
CA VAL A 162 -7.50 2.13 20.98
C VAL A 162 -7.52 1.37 22.31
N GLU A 163 -8.17 1.92 23.35
CA GLU A 163 -8.38 1.27 24.64
C GLU A 163 -9.14 -0.04 24.46
N GLU A 164 -10.33 0.02 23.88
CA GLU A 164 -11.15 -1.15 23.65
C GLU A 164 -10.43 -2.16 22.75
N LEU A 165 -9.77 -1.69 21.67
CA LEU A 165 -8.98 -2.55 20.80
C LEU A 165 -7.89 -3.30 21.58
N SER A 166 -7.19 -2.62 22.49
CA SER A 166 -6.13 -3.25 23.29
C SER A 166 -6.69 -4.27 24.29
N GLU A 167 -7.84 -4.01 24.89
CA GLU A 167 -8.55 -4.93 25.79
C GLU A 167 -8.99 -6.20 25.05
N ARG A 168 -9.59 -6.05 23.86
CA ARG A 168 -10.02 -7.17 23.01
C ARG A 168 -8.85 -8.05 22.57
N LEU A 169 -7.70 -7.45 22.33
CA LEU A 169 -6.47 -8.17 21.95
C LEU A 169 -5.67 -8.69 23.15
N GLY A 170 -6.11 -8.40 24.38
CA GLY A 170 -5.46 -8.87 25.60
C GLY A 170 -4.08 -8.27 25.87
N VAL A 171 -3.82 -7.05 25.38
CA VAL A 171 -2.52 -6.38 25.54
C VAL A 171 -2.68 -4.98 26.13
N SER A 172 -1.59 -4.40 26.65
CA SER A 172 -1.63 -3.02 27.08
C SER A 172 -1.70 -2.05 25.88
N LYS A 173 -2.43 -0.94 26.02
CA LYS A 173 -2.52 0.13 25.01
C LYS A 173 -1.13 0.58 24.54
N SER A 174 -0.19 0.80 25.44
CA SER A 174 1.16 1.25 25.10
C SER A 174 1.92 0.23 24.26
N HIS A 175 1.76 -1.07 24.54
CA HIS A 175 2.36 -2.13 23.73
C HIS A 175 1.74 -2.17 22.34
N LEU A 176 0.40 -2.14 22.23
CA LEU A 176 -0.30 -2.10 20.97
C LEU A 176 0.14 -0.90 20.12
N VAL A 177 0.10 0.31 20.67
CA VAL A 177 0.47 1.55 19.94
C VAL A 177 1.90 1.47 19.43
N ARG A 178 2.85 1.06 20.26
CA ARG A 178 4.27 0.96 19.87
C ARG A 178 4.47 -0.07 18.78
N THR A 179 3.94 -1.28 18.95
CA THR A 179 4.14 -2.39 18.00
C THR A 179 3.44 -2.09 16.67
N PHE A 180 2.21 -1.58 16.72
CA PHE A 180 1.44 -1.22 15.54
C PHE A 180 2.11 -0.07 14.76
N THR A 181 2.53 1.00 15.46
CA THR A 181 3.20 2.13 14.82
C THR A 181 4.53 1.74 14.20
N ALA A 182 5.29 0.86 14.86
CA ALA A 182 6.56 0.36 14.31
C ALA A 182 6.36 -0.46 13.02
N ALA A 183 5.27 -1.23 12.94
CA ALA A 183 4.99 -2.08 11.77
C ALA A 183 4.27 -1.33 10.63
N ILE A 184 3.33 -0.43 10.97
CA ILE A 184 2.44 0.23 10.00
C ILE A 184 2.86 1.69 9.71
N GLY A 185 3.71 2.28 10.55
CA GLY A 185 4.14 3.67 10.42
C GLY A 185 3.16 4.71 10.96
N VAL A 186 1.92 4.31 11.31
CA VAL A 186 0.90 5.18 11.91
C VAL A 186 0.29 4.56 13.15
N PRO A 187 -0.13 5.37 14.15
CA PRO A 187 -0.80 4.85 15.34
C PRO A 187 -2.15 4.17 15.00
N PRO A 188 -2.57 3.14 15.76
CA PRO A 188 -3.80 2.40 15.49
C PRO A 188 -5.06 3.27 15.53
N GLY A 189 -5.11 4.33 16.34
CA GLY A 189 -6.23 5.28 16.34
C GLY A 189 -6.34 6.07 15.04
N LYS A 190 -5.22 6.47 14.45
CA LYS A 190 -5.21 7.12 13.13
C LYS A 190 -5.62 6.13 12.03
N TYR A 191 -5.16 4.88 12.12
CA TYR A 191 -5.57 3.82 11.21
C TYR A 191 -7.08 3.57 11.26
N LEU A 192 -7.67 3.46 12.47
CA LEU A 192 -9.12 3.34 12.66
C LEU A 192 -9.90 4.51 12.02
N THR A 193 -9.43 5.75 12.24
CA THR A 193 -10.05 6.94 11.63
C THR A 193 -10.02 6.85 10.11
N THR A 194 -8.92 6.39 9.52
CA THR A 194 -8.79 6.21 8.08
C THR A 194 -9.80 5.19 7.54
N VAL A 195 -9.92 4.03 8.19
CA VAL A 195 -10.90 2.99 7.81
C VAL A 195 -12.33 3.52 7.85
N ARG A 196 -12.67 4.33 8.85
CA ARG A 196 -13.99 4.99 8.97
C ARG A 196 -14.25 5.98 7.83
N VAL A 197 -13.25 6.79 7.49
CA VAL A 197 -13.35 7.75 6.37
C VAL A 197 -13.54 7.02 5.05
N GLU A 198 -12.84 5.92 4.82
CA GLU A 198 -13.02 5.08 3.62
C GLU A 198 -14.43 4.51 3.53
N ALA A 199 -14.96 4.00 4.65
CA ALA A 199 -16.33 3.51 4.71
C ALA A 199 -17.35 4.63 4.42
N ALA A 200 -17.14 5.82 4.99
CA ALA A 200 -17.99 6.98 4.76
C ALA A 200 -17.97 7.42 3.28
N GLN A 201 -16.79 7.47 2.66
CA GLN A 201 -16.66 7.80 1.24
C GLN A 201 -17.45 6.84 0.35
N ARG A 202 -17.41 5.53 0.64
CA ARG A 202 -18.19 4.53 -0.10
C ARG A 202 -19.70 4.76 0.04
N LEU A 203 -20.19 5.04 1.25
CA LEU A 203 -21.61 5.29 1.49
C LEU A 203 -22.08 6.58 0.82
N LEU A 204 -21.27 7.63 0.80
CA LEU A 204 -21.60 8.91 0.16
C LEU A 204 -21.76 8.80 -1.37
N LEU A 205 -21.06 7.87 -2.01
CA LEU A 205 -21.23 7.64 -3.45
C LEU A 205 -22.63 7.13 -3.82
N HIS A 206 -23.30 6.41 -2.94
CA HIS A 206 -24.63 5.87 -3.18
C HIS A 206 -25.76 6.90 -3.05
N ARG A 207 -25.48 8.12 -2.57
CA ARG A 207 -26.43 9.26 -2.45
C ARG A 207 -27.77 8.96 -1.73
N GLU A 208 -27.86 7.81 -1.06
CA GLU A 208 -29.10 7.37 -0.39
C GLU A 208 -29.16 7.80 1.08
N TYR A 209 -28.02 8.23 1.63
CA TYR A 209 -27.88 8.54 3.05
C TYR A 209 -27.56 10.02 3.28
N THR A 210 -28.10 10.56 4.35
CA THR A 210 -27.68 11.88 4.84
C THR A 210 -26.29 11.80 5.50
N LEU A 211 -25.59 12.93 5.62
CA LEU A 211 -24.28 12.98 6.27
C LEU A 211 -24.31 12.44 7.71
N ASP A 212 -25.35 12.76 8.46
CA ASP A 212 -25.51 12.30 9.85
C ASP A 212 -25.67 10.76 9.93
N VAL A 213 -26.43 10.19 9.00
CA VAL A 213 -26.57 8.73 8.89
C VAL A 213 -25.24 8.09 8.52
N VAL A 214 -24.53 8.65 7.55
CA VAL A 214 -23.20 8.15 7.15
C VAL A 214 -22.21 8.22 8.32
N ALA A 215 -22.17 9.35 9.03
CA ALA A 215 -21.32 9.51 10.20
C ALA A 215 -21.61 8.45 11.27
N SER A 216 -22.89 8.23 11.58
CA SER A 216 -23.30 7.20 12.55
C SER A 216 -22.93 5.79 12.10
N LEU A 217 -23.20 5.43 10.82
CA LEU A 217 -22.86 4.12 10.27
C LEU A 217 -21.36 3.84 10.22
N CYS A 218 -20.54 4.90 10.17
CA CYS A 218 -19.08 4.78 10.16
C CYS A 218 -18.44 4.92 11.54
N GLY A 219 -19.23 5.07 12.62
CA GLY A 219 -18.73 5.16 13.99
C GLY A 219 -18.14 6.54 14.34
N PHE A 220 -18.52 7.60 13.62
CA PHE A 220 -18.25 8.97 14.05
C PHE A 220 -19.36 9.40 15.00
N SER A 221 -18.99 9.74 16.23
CA SER A 221 -19.88 10.45 17.14
C SER A 221 -20.00 11.91 16.70
N GLY A 222 -21.24 12.36 16.51
CA GLY A 222 -21.56 13.78 16.25
C GLY A 222 -21.25 14.68 17.43
#